data_a672752142d5b40334401cb26eac3e31
#
_entry.id   a672752142d5b40334401cb26eac3e31
#
_cell.length_a   1.000
_cell.length_b   1.000
_cell.length_c   1.000
_cell.angle_alpha   90.00
_cell.angle_beta   90.00
_cell.angle_gamma   90.00
#
_symmetry.space_group_name_H-M   'P 1'
#
loop_
_entity.id
_entity.type
_entity.pdbx_description
1 polymer ?
#
loop_
_entity_poly.entity_id
_entity_poly.type
_entity_poly.pdbx_seq_one_letter_code
_entity_poly.pdbx_strand_id
1 'polypeptide(L)'
;MQSPPIWTESQIRLDAATARSAFRAERLVEPLERWQATIRRYRGAFERLFNQYNVADIKALTAAQLADIFATKIDQIAPPAEGGTRPTEAKKLANENLGAPLRYLAGPPISEDDLAVLAEVSSIAPAALRSDSDAAGRVLATIVQALDTTRFAWIAENRPPTDLEKTIAIATSAALITAQRVSTDRRNEGKDKQETLVKSFLTSMGFTAAPSRTINTLDDAPLRGQFCGESKVGTRKADVAVRLHDGRLMPIECKVSNSEVNSVKRINNDAAAKAVTWRRELGINQVVPVALMSGVFKVANLVQAQEAGLTLFWAHDLDRLRTFIENTRTIR
;
A
#
# COMPACT_ATOMS: atom_id res chain seq x y z
N MET A 1 14.20 -16.48 -31.47
CA MET A 1 13.70 -15.92 -30.20
C MET A 1 13.28 -17.07 -29.29
N GLN A 2 13.74 -17.06 -28.04
CA GLN A 2 13.32 -18.08 -27.06
C GLN A 2 11.88 -17.89 -26.65
N SER A 3 11.08 -18.97 -26.65
CA SER A 3 9.71 -18.93 -26.15
C SER A 3 9.72 -18.68 -24.62
N PRO A 4 8.76 -17.91 -24.10
CA PRO A 4 8.56 -17.82 -22.67
C PRO A 4 8.30 -19.20 -22.05
N PRO A 5 8.73 -19.47 -20.81
CA PRO A 5 8.49 -20.76 -20.18
C PRO A 5 7.00 -20.99 -19.95
N ILE A 6 6.59 -22.23 -20.18
CA ILE A 6 5.25 -22.75 -19.87
C ILE A 6 5.42 -23.82 -18.80
N TRP A 7 4.85 -23.59 -17.62
CA TRP A 7 4.95 -24.51 -16.49
C TRP A 7 3.84 -25.56 -16.55
N THR A 8 4.19 -26.79 -16.22
CA THR A 8 3.18 -27.85 -16.01
C THR A 8 2.33 -27.55 -14.76
N GLU A 9 1.12 -28.08 -14.70
CA GLU A 9 0.28 -27.91 -13.51
C GLU A 9 0.97 -28.41 -12.23
N SER A 10 1.75 -29.50 -12.32
CA SER A 10 2.52 -30.03 -11.18
C SER A 10 3.59 -29.03 -10.70
N GLN A 11 4.30 -28.37 -11.60
CA GLN A 11 5.27 -27.33 -11.26
C GLN A 11 4.56 -26.12 -10.62
N ILE A 12 3.47 -25.64 -11.22
CA ILE A 12 2.68 -24.54 -10.66
C ILE A 12 2.17 -24.88 -9.25
N ARG A 13 1.75 -26.10 -9.01
CA ARG A 13 1.26 -26.60 -7.71
C ARG A 13 2.38 -26.61 -6.65
N LEU A 14 3.56 -27.08 -7.01
CA LEU A 14 4.73 -27.10 -6.12
C LEU A 14 5.15 -25.67 -5.76
N ASP A 15 5.28 -24.81 -6.75
CA ASP A 15 5.68 -23.42 -6.56
C ASP A 15 4.65 -22.64 -5.71
N ALA A 16 3.35 -22.86 -5.94
CA ALA A 16 2.29 -22.26 -5.13
C ALA A 16 2.32 -22.71 -3.67
N ALA A 17 2.67 -23.98 -3.40
CA ALA A 17 2.84 -24.49 -2.05
C ALA A 17 4.07 -23.86 -1.35
N THR A 18 5.20 -23.74 -2.06
CA THR A 18 6.42 -23.08 -1.58
C THR A 18 6.17 -21.60 -1.28
N ALA A 19 5.52 -20.90 -2.20
CA ALA A 19 5.15 -19.49 -2.02
C ALA A 19 4.23 -19.28 -0.81
N ARG A 20 3.27 -20.19 -0.59
CA ARG A 20 2.38 -20.16 0.58
C ARG A 20 3.17 -20.32 1.89
N SER A 21 4.13 -21.24 1.93
CA SER A 21 4.97 -21.47 3.10
C SER A 21 5.85 -20.26 3.43
N ALA A 22 6.53 -19.69 2.43
CA ALA A 22 7.33 -18.48 2.57
C ALA A 22 6.50 -17.29 3.06
N PHE A 23 5.34 -17.06 2.44
CA PHE A 23 4.42 -16.02 2.84
C PHE A 23 3.90 -16.17 4.27
N ARG A 24 3.62 -17.41 4.70
CA ARG A 24 3.18 -17.69 6.07
C ARG A 24 4.27 -17.37 7.08
N ALA A 25 5.51 -17.76 6.82
CA ALA A 25 6.65 -17.47 7.70
C ALA A 25 6.85 -15.96 7.87
N GLU A 26 6.87 -15.20 6.77
CA GLU A 26 6.97 -13.74 6.79
C GLU A 26 5.83 -13.10 7.58
N ARG A 27 4.59 -13.61 7.43
CA ARG A 27 3.39 -13.05 8.06
C ARG A 27 3.28 -13.31 9.57
N LEU A 28 4.02 -14.23 10.13
CA LEU A 28 3.97 -14.55 11.57
C LEU A 28 4.93 -13.70 12.41
N VAL A 29 6.06 -13.28 11.87
CA VAL A 29 7.13 -12.61 12.63
C VAL A 29 7.03 -11.07 12.58
N GLU A 30 6.88 -10.50 11.40
CA GLU A 30 6.92 -9.03 11.18
C GLU A 30 5.76 -8.22 11.80
N PRO A 31 4.52 -8.75 11.94
CA PRO A 31 3.38 -7.93 12.35
C PRO A 31 3.37 -7.50 13.81
N LEU A 32 3.96 -8.28 14.71
CA LEU A 32 3.87 -8.01 16.15
C LEU A 32 4.70 -6.78 16.55
N GLU A 33 5.92 -6.68 16.07
CA GLU A 33 6.80 -5.54 16.35
C GLU A 33 6.22 -4.23 15.81
N ARG A 34 5.71 -4.30 14.57
CA ARG A 34 5.05 -3.16 13.94
C ARG A 34 3.79 -2.74 14.69
N TRP A 35 2.97 -3.70 15.10
CA TRP A 35 1.80 -3.45 15.93
C TRP A 35 2.18 -2.75 17.23
N GLN A 36 3.17 -3.28 17.94
CA GLN A 36 3.65 -2.73 19.21
C GLN A 36 4.23 -1.32 19.05
N ALA A 37 4.96 -1.04 17.98
CA ALA A 37 5.49 0.28 17.69
C ALA A 37 4.37 1.27 17.37
N THR A 38 3.43 0.87 16.52
CA THR A 38 2.33 1.73 16.07
C THR A 38 1.36 2.04 17.21
N ILE A 39 1.00 1.05 18.05
CA ILE A 39 0.09 1.27 19.16
C ILE A 39 0.70 2.19 20.24
N ARG A 40 2.02 2.06 20.51
CA ARG A 40 2.71 3.00 21.43
C ARG A 40 2.66 4.43 20.91
N ARG A 41 2.89 4.62 19.62
CA ARG A 41 2.84 5.93 18.96
C ARG A 41 1.45 6.60 19.11
N TYR A 42 0.39 5.87 18.76
CA TYR A 42 -0.95 6.44 18.84
C TYR A 42 -1.46 6.57 20.27
N ARG A 43 -1.07 5.68 21.18
CA ARG A 43 -1.36 5.86 22.59
C ARG A 43 -0.77 7.18 23.12
N GLY A 44 0.49 7.47 22.83
CA GLY A 44 1.09 8.75 23.18
C GLY A 44 0.41 9.96 22.52
N ALA A 45 -0.06 9.82 21.27
CA ALA A 45 -0.82 10.86 20.60
C ALA A 45 -2.18 11.14 21.28
N PHE A 46 -2.92 10.10 21.67
CA PHE A 46 -4.16 10.25 22.44
C PHE A 46 -3.91 10.80 23.85
N GLU A 47 -2.88 10.35 24.54
CA GLU A 47 -2.48 10.91 25.85
C GLU A 47 -2.21 12.43 25.74
N ARG A 48 -1.57 12.88 24.66
CA ARG A 48 -1.38 14.33 24.39
C ARG A 48 -2.71 15.05 24.12
N LEU A 49 -3.62 14.47 23.33
CA LEU A 49 -4.94 15.05 23.09
C LEU A 49 -5.71 15.25 24.41
N PHE A 50 -5.68 14.25 25.29
CA PHE A 50 -6.40 14.31 26.57
C PHE A 50 -5.73 15.23 27.59
N ASN A 51 -4.41 15.24 27.69
CA ASN A 51 -3.71 15.96 28.73
C ASN A 51 -3.34 17.41 28.34
N GLN A 52 -3.03 17.65 27.06
CA GLN A 52 -2.61 18.96 26.58
C GLN A 52 -3.78 19.79 26.08
N TYR A 53 -4.75 19.15 25.39
CA TYR A 53 -5.86 19.85 24.76
C TYR A 53 -7.20 19.62 25.47
N ASN A 54 -7.22 18.84 26.52
CA ASN A 54 -8.42 18.50 27.29
C ASN A 54 -9.57 17.96 26.40
N VAL A 55 -9.26 17.09 25.46
CA VAL A 55 -10.24 16.48 24.54
C VAL A 55 -11.30 15.65 25.31
N ALA A 56 -11.09 15.42 26.61
CA ALA A 56 -12.12 14.90 27.50
C ALA A 56 -13.38 15.78 27.51
N ASP A 57 -13.22 17.08 27.30
CA ASP A 57 -14.32 18.04 27.09
C ASP A 57 -14.22 18.66 25.69
N ILE A 58 -14.39 17.80 24.67
CA ILE A 58 -14.23 18.19 23.25
C ILE A 58 -15.17 19.35 22.85
N LYS A 59 -16.32 19.49 23.51
CA LYS A 59 -17.29 20.55 23.24
C LYS A 59 -16.78 21.94 23.64
N ALA A 60 -15.81 22.02 24.55
CA ALA A 60 -15.19 23.25 25.01
C ALA A 60 -13.96 23.67 24.18
N LEU A 61 -13.53 22.87 23.20
CA LEU A 61 -12.40 23.22 22.34
C LEU A 61 -12.69 24.48 21.54
N THR A 62 -11.72 25.39 21.53
CA THR A 62 -11.77 26.58 20.68
C THR A 62 -11.25 26.30 19.27
N ALA A 63 -11.62 27.14 18.30
CA ALA A 63 -11.11 27.09 16.94
C ALA A 63 -9.56 27.16 16.90
N ALA A 64 -8.96 27.96 17.77
CA ALA A 64 -7.51 28.08 17.87
C ALA A 64 -6.85 26.78 18.35
N GLN A 65 -7.44 26.13 19.37
CA GLN A 65 -6.95 24.81 19.84
C GLN A 65 -7.13 23.73 18.77
N LEU A 66 -8.24 23.73 18.05
CA LEU A 66 -8.45 22.80 16.95
C LEU A 66 -7.36 22.98 15.87
N ALA A 67 -7.12 24.20 15.44
CA ALA A 67 -6.07 24.50 14.46
C ALA A 67 -4.67 24.10 14.95
N ASP A 68 -4.40 24.22 16.26
CA ASP A 68 -3.14 23.79 16.86
C ASP A 68 -3.02 22.26 16.91
N ILE A 69 -4.10 21.53 17.22
CA ILE A 69 -4.15 20.06 17.12
C ILE A 69 -3.77 19.59 15.70
N PHE A 70 -4.35 20.20 14.68
CA PHE A 70 -4.02 19.88 13.28
C PHE A 70 -2.61 20.33 12.86
N ALA A 71 -1.99 21.29 13.56
CA ALA A 71 -0.61 21.72 13.34
C ALA A 71 0.42 20.84 14.07
N THR A 72 0.03 20.26 15.21
CA THR A 72 0.93 19.54 16.10
C THR A 72 1.22 18.14 15.57
N LYS A 73 2.48 17.87 15.25
CA LYS A 73 2.93 16.57 14.75
C LYS A 73 2.90 15.52 15.85
N ILE A 74 2.59 14.30 15.46
CA ILE A 74 2.74 13.13 16.33
C ILE A 74 4.23 12.84 16.42
N ASP A 75 4.73 12.59 17.65
CA ASP A 75 6.13 12.28 17.87
C ASP A 75 6.55 11.05 17.07
N GLN A 76 7.69 11.15 16.41
CA GLN A 76 8.25 10.04 15.66
C GLN A 76 8.73 8.97 16.66
N ILE A 77 8.18 7.78 16.56
CA ILE A 77 8.89 6.60 17.04
C ILE A 77 10.00 6.37 16.02
N ALA A 78 11.21 6.07 16.50
CA ALA A 78 12.31 5.71 15.62
C ALA A 78 11.83 4.74 14.55
N PRO A 79 12.17 4.97 13.26
CA PRO A 79 11.77 4.05 12.20
C PRO A 79 12.24 2.65 12.58
N PRO A 80 11.47 1.59 12.24
CA PRO A 80 11.94 0.24 12.40
C PRO A 80 13.30 0.11 11.70
N ALA A 81 14.25 -0.52 12.38
CA ALA A 81 15.59 -0.74 11.87
C ALA A 81 15.54 -1.32 10.46
N GLU A 82 16.39 -0.80 9.61
CA GLU A 82 16.74 -1.21 8.25
C GLU A 82 15.83 -2.25 7.58
N GLY A 83 15.01 -1.82 6.64
CA GLY A 83 14.40 -2.78 5.72
C GLY A 83 13.01 -2.50 5.18
N GLY A 84 12.51 -1.26 5.10
CA GLY A 84 11.29 -1.23 4.33
C GLY A 84 10.31 -0.07 4.42
N THR A 85 10.63 1.05 5.00
CA THR A 85 9.73 2.19 4.88
C THR A 85 10.09 2.98 3.63
N ARG A 86 9.16 3.11 2.69
CA ARG A 86 9.35 4.00 1.54
C ARG A 86 9.70 5.40 2.00
N PRO A 87 10.54 6.15 1.26
CA PRO A 87 10.74 7.58 1.52
C PRO A 87 9.43 8.37 1.60
N THR A 88 8.43 7.99 0.79
CA THR A 88 7.09 8.59 0.78
C THR A 88 6.25 8.26 2.03
N GLU A 89 6.33 7.05 2.55
CA GLU A 89 5.60 6.65 3.76
C GLU A 89 6.28 7.18 5.02
N ALA A 90 7.61 7.12 5.08
CA ALA A 90 8.37 7.78 6.13
C ALA A 90 8.05 9.28 6.18
N LYS A 91 7.92 9.95 5.03
CA LYS A 91 7.52 11.35 4.93
C LYS A 91 6.06 11.59 5.36
N LYS A 92 5.13 10.68 5.03
CA LYS A 92 3.75 10.75 5.52
C LYS A 92 3.67 10.59 7.02
N LEU A 93 4.36 9.61 7.59
CA LEU A 93 4.42 9.38 9.03
C LEU A 93 5.08 10.56 9.77
N ALA A 94 6.16 11.13 9.20
CA ALA A 94 6.83 12.32 9.74
C ALA A 94 5.95 13.57 9.71
N ASN A 95 4.99 13.64 8.81
CA ASN A 95 4.07 14.77 8.66
C ASN A 95 2.70 14.54 9.31
N GLU A 96 2.42 13.36 9.85
CA GLU A 96 1.15 13.07 10.51
C GLU A 96 1.00 13.90 11.78
N ASN A 97 -0.16 14.49 11.95
CA ASN A 97 -0.49 15.39 13.06
C ASN A 97 -1.57 14.82 13.98
N LEU A 98 -1.82 15.48 15.11
CA LEU A 98 -2.84 15.07 16.08
C LEU A 98 -4.29 15.13 15.55
N GLY A 99 -4.53 15.77 14.42
CA GLY A 99 -5.83 15.70 13.74
C GLY A 99 -6.16 14.29 13.26
N ALA A 100 -5.15 13.45 12.97
CA ALA A 100 -5.39 12.05 12.60
C ALA A 100 -6.04 11.26 13.76
N PRO A 101 -5.47 11.17 14.98
CA PRO A 101 -6.14 10.51 16.11
C PRO A 101 -7.40 11.24 16.55
N LEU A 102 -7.52 12.57 16.41
CA LEU A 102 -8.73 13.29 16.76
C LEU A 102 -9.94 12.77 15.96
N ARG A 103 -9.79 12.47 14.68
CA ARG A 103 -10.85 11.91 13.82
C ARG A 103 -11.30 10.51 14.25
N TYR A 104 -10.47 9.80 15.03
CA TYR A 104 -10.80 8.48 15.59
C TYR A 104 -11.60 8.55 16.92
N LEU A 105 -11.96 9.73 17.38
CA LEU A 105 -12.97 9.88 18.44
C LEU A 105 -14.38 9.59 17.89
N ALA A 106 -14.59 9.75 16.60
CA ALA A 106 -15.84 9.39 15.93
C ALA A 106 -16.07 7.87 15.87
N GLY A 107 -17.31 7.47 15.77
CA GLY A 107 -17.75 6.10 15.55
C GLY A 107 -18.79 6.00 14.43
N PRO A 108 -18.40 5.56 13.21
CA PRO A 108 -17.06 5.13 12.76
C PRO A 108 -16.06 6.28 12.62
N PRO A 109 -14.74 6.00 12.61
CA PRO A 109 -13.72 7.01 12.38
C PRO A 109 -13.91 7.73 11.04
N ILE A 110 -13.74 9.05 11.03
CA ILE A 110 -13.93 9.88 9.83
C ILE A 110 -12.60 9.99 9.08
N SER A 111 -12.61 9.78 7.75
CA SER A 111 -11.42 10.02 6.91
C SER A 111 -11.13 11.53 6.82
N GLU A 112 -9.95 11.88 6.32
CA GLU A 112 -9.57 13.29 6.14
C GLU A 112 -10.44 13.98 5.08
N ASP A 113 -10.67 13.28 3.98
CA ASP A 113 -11.48 13.77 2.87
C ASP A 113 -12.96 13.88 3.29
N ASP A 114 -13.49 12.85 3.99
CA ASP A 114 -14.87 12.88 4.48
C ASP A 114 -15.09 14.01 5.49
N LEU A 115 -14.13 14.28 6.38
CA LEU A 115 -14.27 15.35 7.36
C LEU A 115 -14.39 16.72 6.68
N ALA A 116 -13.63 16.98 5.65
CA ALA A 116 -13.73 18.22 4.89
C ALA A 116 -15.11 18.37 4.22
N VAL A 117 -15.61 17.29 3.61
CA VAL A 117 -16.94 17.26 2.96
C VAL A 117 -18.06 17.42 3.98
N LEU A 118 -18.04 16.66 5.07
CA LEU A 118 -19.09 16.68 6.11
C LEU A 118 -19.15 18.02 6.87
N ALA A 119 -18.00 18.67 7.03
CA ALA A 119 -17.91 19.99 7.64
C ALA A 119 -18.17 21.14 6.66
N GLU A 120 -18.38 20.83 5.37
CA GLU A 120 -18.58 21.82 4.29
C GLU A 120 -17.42 22.84 4.25
N VAL A 121 -16.17 22.36 4.34
CA VAL A 121 -14.97 23.19 4.26
C VAL A 121 -14.09 22.79 3.08
N SER A 122 -13.41 23.75 2.49
CA SER A 122 -12.50 23.50 1.37
C SER A 122 -11.20 22.82 1.80
N SER A 123 -10.81 22.96 3.07
CA SER A 123 -9.56 22.43 3.62
C SER A 123 -9.61 22.36 5.15
N ILE A 124 -9.03 21.29 5.69
CA ILE A 124 -8.77 21.14 7.13
C ILE A 124 -7.29 21.35 7.48
N ALA A 125 -6.52 21.93 6.56
CA ALA A 125 -5.13 22.29 6.84
C ALA A 125 -5.05 23.31 7.98
N PRO A 126 -4.00 23.25 8.84
CA PRO A 126 -3.86 24.14 10.00
C PRO A 126 -3.97 25.63 9.66
N ALA A 127 -3.42 26.04 8.53
CA ALA A 127 -3.47 27.45 8.09
C ALA A 127 -4.90 27.88 7.77
N ALA A 128 -5.69 27.02 7.10
CA ALA A 128 -7.09 27.30 6.77
C ALA A 128 -7.94 27.39 8.05
N LEU A 129 -7.78 26.45 9.00
CA LEU A 129 -8.51 26.46 10.27
C LEU A 129 -8.15 27.66 11.16
N ARG A 130 -6.93 28.20 11.04
CA ARG A 130 -6.53 29.43 11.77
C ARG A 130 -7.11 30.69 11.17
N SER A 131 -7.27 30.73 9.85
CA SER A 131 -7.77 31.91 9.13
C SER A 131 -9.31 32.01 9.12
N ASP A 132 -10.00 30.90 9.34
CA ASP A 132 -11.47 30.81 9.31
C ASP A 132 -11.96 30.06 10.56
N SER A 133 -12.38 30.84 11.58
CA SER A 133 -12.92 30.32 12.83
C SER A 133 -14.25 29.59 12.65
N ASP A 134 -15.05 29.99 11.66
CA ASP A 134 -16.34 29.36 11.38
C ASP A 134 -16.14 27.99 10.74
N ALA A 135 -15.17 27.89 9.81
CA ALA A 135 -14.75 26.59 9.26
C ALA A 135 -14.24 25.65 10.38
N ALA A 136 -13.39 26.16 11.26
CA ALA A 136 -12.90 25.37 12.42
C ALA A 136 -14.06 24.94 13.32
N GLY A 137 -15.04 25.80 13.57
CA GLY A 137 -16.25 25.49 14.33
C GLY A 137 -17.07 24.37 13.67
N ARG A 138 -17.26 24.40 12.34
CA ARG A 138 -17.96 23.33 11.61
C ARG A 138 -17.23 22.00 11.67
N VAL A 139 -15.90 22.01 11.53
CA VAL A 139 -15.08 20.80 11.68
C VAL A 139 -15.24 20.19 13.07
N LEU A 140 -15.15 21.02 14.10
CA LEU A 140 -15.35 20.57 15.49
C LEU A 140 -16.76 20.02 15.72
N ALA A 141 -17.79 20.73 15.26
CA ALA A 141 -19.19 20.29 15.36
C ALA A 141 -19.42 18.94 14.68
N THR A 142 -18.82 18.72 13.51
CA THR A 142 -18.87 17.44 12.77
C THR A 142 -18.26 16.30 13.59
N ILE A 143 -17.11 16.50 14.21
CA ILE A 143 -16.45 15.49 15.05
C ILE A 143 -17.32 15.20 16.29
N VAL A 144 -17.84 16.23 16.93
CA VAL A 144 -18.72 16.10 18.13
C VAL A 144 -20.00 15.37 17.78
N GLN A 145 -20.61 15.66 16.64
CA GLN A 145 -21.83 14.99 16.17
C GLN A 145 -21.60 13.50 15.88
N ALA A 146 -20.44 13.16 15.37
CA ALA A 146 -20.07 11.78 15.02
C ALA A 146 -19.41 11.02 16.19
N LEU A 147 -19.32 11.62 17.36
CA LEU A 147 -18.58 11.07 18.50
C LEU A 147 -19.11 9.68 18.90
N ASP A 148 -18.19 8.75 19.17
CA ASP A 148 -18.54 7.42 19.70
C ASP A 148 -18.94 7.52 21.18
N THR A 149 -20.22 7.64 21.43
CA THR A 149 -20.77 7.77 22.78
C THR A 149 -20.60 6.53 23.66
N THR A 150 -20.24 5.38 23.09
CA THR A 150 -19.90 4.18 23.85
C THR A 150 -18.51 4.29 24.47
N ARG A 151 -17.52 4.78 23.71
CA ARG A 151 -16.17 5.01 24.22
C ARG A 151 -16.03 6.28 25.05
N PHE A 152 -16.89 7.26 24.81
CA PHE A 152 -16.87 8.60 25.42
C PHE A 152 -18.19 8.94 26.12
N ALA A 153 -18.71 7.98 26.90
CA ALA A 153 -20.03 8.08 27.55
C ALA A 153 -20.19 9.35 28.40
N TRP A 154 -19.13 9.79 29.07
CA TRP A 154 -19.15 11.00 29.92
C TRP A 154 -19.50 12.28 29.16
N ILE A 155 -19.19 12.33 27.83
CA ILE A 155 -19.52 13.50 26.99
C ILE A 155 -21.04 13.55 26.73
N ALA A 156 -21.68 12.40 26.51
CA ALA A 156 -23.12 12.31 26.35
C ALA A 156 -23.83 12.59 27.68
N GLU A 157 -23.25 12.13 28.79
CA GLU A 157 -23.77 12.33 30.17
C GLU A 157 -23.44 13.72 30.75
N ASN A 158 -22.68 14.52 29.98
CA ASN A 158 -22.29 15.89 30.37
C ASN A 158 -21.57 15.97 31.73
N ARG A 159 -20.67 15.04 32.00
CA ARG A 159 -19.85 14.95 33.22
C ARG A 159 -18.36 14.78 32.89
N PRO A 160 -17.45 15.02 33.85
CA PRO A 160 -16.05 14.66 33.65
C PRO A 160 -15.85 13.12 33.60
N PRO A 161 -14.88 12.62 32.84
CA PRO A 161 -14.52 11.21 32.86
C PRO A 161 -13.78 10.82 34.14
N THR A 162 -13.93 9.56 34.53
CA THR A 162 -13.04 8.94 35.50
C THR A 162 -11.68 8.61 34.85
N ASP A 163 -10.65 8.37 35.65
CA ASP A 163 -9.33 7.97 35.16
C ASP A 163 -9.36 6.63 34.41
N LEU A 164 -10.23 5.72 34.85
CA LEU A 164 -10.44 4.44 34.18
C LEU A 164 -11.06 4.63 32.79
N GLU A 165 -12.10 5.47 32.67
CA GLU A 165 -12.74 5.79 31.39
C GLU A 165 -11.75 6.43 30.42
N LYS A 166 -10.93 7.38 30.86
CA LYS A 166 -9.87 7.97 30.03
C LYS A 166 -8.89 6.90 29.56
N THR A 167 -8.43 6.03 30.44
CA THR A 167 -7.46 4.98 30.13
C THR A 167 -8.03 4.02 29.10
N ILE A 168 -9.28 3.59 29.26
CA ILE A 168 -9.97 2.69 28.31
C ILE A 168 -10.17 3.39 26.97
N ALA A 169 -10.63 4.64 26.96
CA ALA A 169 -10.86 5.40 25.74
C ALA A 169 -9.57 5.61 24.94
N ILE A 170 -8.47 5.94 25.59
CA ILE A 170 -7.15 6.07 24.97
C ILE A 170 -6.69 4.73 24.39
N ALA A 171 -6.78 3.65 25.17
CA ALA A 171 -6.32 2.33 24.74
C ALA A 171 -7.14 1.80 23.54
N THR A 172 -8.46 1.91 23.59
CA THR A 172 -9.34 1.42 22.52
C THR A 172 -9.23 2.26 21.25
N SER A 173 -9.12 3.59 21.37
CA SER A 173 -8.92 4.47 20.21
C SER A 173 -7.53 4.25 19.56
N ALA A 174 -6.49 4.07 20.36
CA ALA A 174 -5.16 3.72 19.86
C ALA A 174 -5.15 2.35 19.15
N ALA A 175 -5.86 1.36 19.68
CA ALA A 175 -6.00 0.06 19.03
C ALA A 175 -6.73 0.16 17.69
N LEU A 176 -7.81 0.94 17.63
CA LEU A 176 -8.62 1.13 16.42
C LEU A 176 -7.80 1.75 15.27
N ILE A 177 -7.13 2.87 15.52
CA ILE A 177 -6.27 3.50 14.50
C ILE A 177 -5.09 2.60 14.12
N THR A 178 -4.48 1.90 15.08
CA THR A 178 -3.39 0.96 14.84
C THR A 178 -3.83 -0.17 13.93
N ALA A 179 -4.98 -0.79 14.18
CA ALA A 179 -5.52 -1.88 13.36
C ALA A 179 -5.70 -1.46 11.91
N GLN A 180 -6.26 -0.27 11.68
CA GLN A 180 -6.45 0.26 10.34
C GLN A 180 -5.11 0.61 9.65
N ARG A 181 -4.18 1.27 10.36
CA ARG A 181 -2.86 1.63 9.82
C ARG A 181 -2.04 0.39 9.46
N VAL A 182 -1.86 -0.52 10.39
CA VAL A 182 -1.11 -1.77 10.13
C VAL A 182 -1.74 -2.58 8.99
N SER A 183 -3.07 -2.65 8.91
CA SER A 183 -3.76 -3.32 7.81
C SER A 183 -3.53 -2.63 6.45
N THR A 184 -3.49 -1.31 6.41
CA THR A 184 -3.25 -0.53 5.19
C THR A 184 -1.80 -0.62 4.75
N ASP A 185 -0.86 -0.46 5.68
CA ASP A 185 0.58 -0.53 5.41
C ASP A 185 0.96 -1.91 4.87
N ARG A 186 0.44 -2.99 5.48
CA ARG A 186 0.66 -4.36 5.00
C ARG A 186 0.17 -4.60 3.56
N ARG A 187 -0.90 -3.92 3.14
CA ARG A 187 -1.40 -4.03 1.75
C ARG A 187 -0.51 -3.29 0.77
N ASN A 188 -0.03 -2.12 1.16
CA ASN A 188 0.80 -1.27 0.31
C ASN A 188 2.22 -1.84 0.20
N GLU A 189 2.85 -2.21 1.31
CA GLU A 189 4.22 -2.75 1.34
C GLU A 189 4.40 -4.03 0.52
N GLY A 190 3.39 -4.91 0.49
CA GLY A 190 3.50 -6.13 -0.30
C GLY A 190 3.77 -5.85 -1.77
N LYS A 191 3.10 -4.86 -2.35
CA LYS A 191 3.32 -4.44 -3.73
C LYS A 191 4.70 -3.80 -3.90
N ASP A 192 5.05 -2.90 -3.00
CA ASP A 192 6.26 -2.09 -3.06
C ASP A 192 7.53 -2.89 -2.86
N LYS A 193 7.54 -3.81 -1.89
CA LYS A 193 8.62 -4.76 -1.67
C LYS A 193 8.85 -5.59 -2.94
N GLN A 194 7.78 -6.01 -3.60
CA GLN A 194 7.88 -6.82 -4.81
C GLN A 194 8.39 -6.03 -6.00
N GLU A 195 7.92 -4.80 -6.22
CA GLU A 195 8.46 -3.93 -7.27
C GLU A 195 9.94 -3.59 -7.02
N THR A 196 10.31 -3.31 -5.77
CA THR A 196 11.71 -3.04 -5.39
C THR A 196 12.58 -4.27 -5.61
N LEU A 197 12.09 -5.45 -5.25
CA LEU A 197 12.77 -6.72 -5.50
C LEU A 197 13.06 -6.93 -7.00
N VAL A 198 12.06 -6.69 -7.86
CA VAL A 198 12.25 -6.80 -9.33
C VAL A 198 13.28 -5.82 -9.83
N LYS A 199 13.21 -4.55 -9.43
CA LYS A 199 14.13 -3.50 -9.87
C LYS A 199 15.56 -3.79 -9.43
N SER A 200 15.76 -4.20 -8.17
CA SER A 200 17.07 -4.59 -7.64
C SER A 200 17.62 -5.83 -8.34
N PHE A 201 16.78 -6.82 -8.60
CA PHE A 201 17.14 -8.01 -9.35
C PHE A 201 17.59 -7.67 -10.77
N LEU A 202 16.84 -6.85 -11.51
CA LEU A 202 17.22 -6.41 -12.85
C LEU A 202 18.54 -5.63 -12.84
N THR A 203 18.74 -4.75 -11.86
CA THR A 203 20.01 -4.03 -11.69
C THR A 203 21.17 -4.99 -11.44
N SER A 204 20.99 -6.03 -10.60
CA SER A 204 22.02 -7.05 -10.36
C SER A 204 22.36 -7.88 -11.61
N MET A 205 21.46 -7.95 -12.60
CA MET A 205 21.67 -8.57 -13.90
C MET A 205 22.31 -7.63 -14.95
N GLY A 206 22.63 -6.40 -14.57
CA GLY A 206 23.25 -5.41 -15.45
C GLY A 206 22.24 -4.57 -16.26
N PHE A 207 20.96 -4.63 -15.94
CA PHE A 207 19.99 -3.71 -16.53
C PHE A 207 20.10 -2.32 -15.90
N THR A 208 19.92 -1.28 -16.70
CA THR A 208 19.94 0.11 -16.23
C THR A 208 18.52 0.68 -16.16
N ALA A 209 18.25 1.46 -15.10
CA ALA A 209 16.97 2.12 -14.95
C ALA A 209 16.82 3.30 -15.92
N ALA A 210 15.68 3.41 -16.56
CA ALA A 210 15.29 4.53 -17.41
C ALA A 210 14.03 5.22 -16.82
N PRO A 211 13.78 6.50 -17.15
CA PRO A 211 12.57 7.19 -16.72
C PRO A 211 11.30 6.50 -17.18
N SER A 212 10.27 6.50 -16.30
CA SER A 212 8.94 6.02 -16.65
C SER A 212 8.35 6.81 -17.81
N ARG A 213 7.64 6.12 -18.69
CA ARG A 213 7.10 6.70 -19.94
C ARG A 213 5.83 6.02 -20.42
N THR A 214 5.19 6.58 -21.42
CA THR A 214 4.13 5.89 -22.17
C THR A 214 4.78 5.14 -23.33
N ILE A 215 4.46 3.86 -23.49
CA ILE A 215 4.98 2.93 -24.49
C ILE A 215 3.80 2.49 -25.35
N ASN A 216 3.59 3.11 -26.49
CA ASN A 216 2.55 2.73 -27.44
C ASN A 216 3.09 1.78 -28.53
N THR A 217 4.39 1.89 -28.82
CA THR A 217 5.13 1.05 -29.77
C THR A 217 6.43 0.59 -29.14
N LEU A 218 7.14 -0.32 -29.80
CA LEU A 218 8.45 -0.75 -29.33
C LEU A 218 9.54 0.35 -29.45
N ASP A 219 9.32 1.36 -30.24
CA ASP A 219 10.23 2.50 -30.37
C ASP A 219 10.14 3.44 -29.17
N ASP A 220 8.97 3.49 -28.50
CA ASP A 220 8.79 4.23 -27.26
C ASP A 220 9.37 3.49 -26.05
N ALA A 221 9.69 2.19 -26.18
CA ALA A 221 10.20 1.38 -25.09
C ALA A 221 11.63 1.81 -24.68
N PRO A 222 12.09 1.48 -23.44
CA PRO A 222 13.48 1.70 -23.07
C PRO A 222 14.43 0.95 -24.02
N LEU A 223 15.70 1.30 -23.99
CA LEU A 223 16.72 0.61 -24.80
C LEU A 223 16.89 -0.85 -24.31
N ARG A 224 17.43 -1.72 -25.17
CA ARG A 224 17.76 -3.11 -24.79
C ARG A 224 18.67 -3.12 -23.57
N GLY A 225 18.34 -3.95 -22.59
CA GLY A 225 19.05 -4.00 -21.31
C GLY A 225 18.65 -2.87 -20.34
N GLN A 226 17.56 -2.18 -20.60
CA GLN A 226 17.00 -1.18 -19.68
C GLN A 226 15.61 -1.57 -19.18
N PHE A 227 15.21 -0.96 -18.06
CA PHE A 227 13.86 -1.05 -17.52
C PHE A 227 13.34 0.30 -17.05
N CYS A 228 12.03 0.47 -17.07
CA CYS A 228 11.32 1.59 -16.44
C CYS A 228 10.51 1.07 -15.24
N GLY A 229 10.25 1.92 -14.25
CA GLY A 229 9.23 1.68 -13.22
C GLY A 229 7.82 1.70 -13.82
N GLU A 230 6.79 1.98 -13.00
CA GLU A 230 5.41 2.03 -13.47
C GLU A 230 5.30 2.86 -14.76
N SER A 231 4.83 2.22 -15.81
CA SER A 231 4.74 2.80 -17.15
C SER A 231 3.43 2.39 -17.81
N LYS A 232 2.88 3.28 -18.64
CA LYS A 232 1.70 2.94 -19.45
C LYS A 232 2.20 2.19 -20.70
N VAL A 233 1.79 0.94 -20.85
CA VAL A 233 2.11 0.07 -21.99
C VAL A 233 0.83 -0.14 -22.79
N GLY A 234 0.77 0.44 -23.98
CA GLY A 234 -0.48 0.55 -24.72
C GLY A 234 -1.55 1.26 -23.90
N THR A 235 -2.69 0.61 -23.76
CA THR A 235 -3.82 1.12 -22.95
C THR A 235 -3.78 0.74 -21.47
N ARG A 236 -2.82 -0.08 -21.03
CA ARG A 236 -2.72 -0.62 -19.68
C ARG A 236 -1.41 -0.22 -19.00
N LYS A 237 -1.42 -0.07 -17.66
CA LYS A 237 -0.21 0.16 -16.87
C LYS A 237 0.47 -1.17 -16.55
N ALA A 238 1.82 -1.18 -16.58
CA ALA A 238 2.68 -2.23 -16.03
C ALA A 238 3.45 -1.68 -14.82
N ASP A 239 3.70 -2.50 -13.81
CA ASP A 239 4.46 -2.10 -12.62
C ASP A 239 5.94 -1.90 -12.95
N VAL A 240 6.50 -2.73 -13.86
CA VAL A 240 7.84 -2.58 -14.41
C VAL A 240 7.80 -2.94 -15.90
N ALA A 241 8.42 -2.14 -16.75
CA ALA A 241 8.56 -2.41 -18.19
C ALA A 241 10.02 -2.63 -18.55
N VAL A 242 10.37 -3.83 -19.03
CA VAL A 242 11.76 -4.25 -19.32
C VAL A 242 11.95 -4.46 -20.80
N ARG A 243 13.01 -3.90 -21.39
CA ARG A 243 13.42 -4.24 -22.75
C ARG A 243 14.46 -5.35 -22.71
N LEU A 244 14.07 -6.54 -23.13
CA LEU A 244 14.93 -7.72 -23.20
C LEU A 244 16.07 -7.56 -24.21
N HIS A 245 17.12 -8.38 -24.09
CA HIS A 245 18.28 -8.32 -24.99
C HIS A 245 17.94 -8.68 -26.44
N ASP A 246 16.94 -9.54 -26.66
CA ASP A 246 16.43 -9.89 -28.00
C ASP A 246 15.51 -8.82 -28.61
N GLY A 247 15.20 -7.76 -27.84
CA GLY A 247 14.41 -6.62 -28.28
C GLY A 247 12.92 -6.70 -27.97
N ARG A 248 12.43 -7.80 -27.38
CA ARG A 248 11.03 -7.87 -26.92
C ARG A 248 10.81 -6.98 -25.70
N LEU A 249 9.59 -6.50 -25.53
CA LEU A 249 9.15 -5.81 -24.31
C LEU A 249 8.58 -6.84 -23.33
N MET A 250 9.02 -6.76 -22.06
CA MET A 250 8.53 -7.60 -20.97
C MET A 250 7.87 -6.70 -19.93
N PRO A 251 6.55 -6.44 -20.05
CA PRO A 251 5.79 -5.78 -18.99
C PRO A 251 5.57 -6.76 -17.84
N ILE A 252 5.94 -6.34 -16.62
CA ILE A 252 5.84 -7.14 -15.39
C ILE A 252 4.75 -6.55 -14.50
N GLU A 253 3.86 -7.41 -14.06
CA GLU A 253 2.88 -7.16 -13.00
C GLU A 253 3.35 -7.80 -11.70
N CYS A 254 3.45 -7.02 -10.64
CA CYS A 254 3.79 -7.49 -9.30
C CYS A 254 2.50 -7.86 -8.55
N LYS A 255 2.30 -9.13 -8.23
CA LYS A 255 1.07 -9.61 -7.63
C LYS A 255 1.32 -10.32 -6.29
N VAL A 256 0.84 -9.69 -5.21
CA VAL A 256 0.84 -10.29 -3.87
C VAL A 256 -0.58 -10.69 -3.51
N SER A 257 -0.83 -11.95 -3.16
CA SER A 257 -2.14 -12.43 -2.76
C SER A 257 -2.13 -13.04 -1.37
N ASN A 258 -3.08 -12.64 -0.53
CA ASN A 258 -3.22 -13.12 0.85
C ASN A 258 -4.13 -14.34 0.97
N SER A 259 -4.89 -14.66 -0.07
CA SER A 259 -5.85 -15.78 -0.08
C SER A 259 -6.13 -16.26 -1.49
N GLU A 260 -6.58 -17.50 -1.60
CA GLU A 260 -6.98 -18.11 -2.88
C GLU A 260 -8.14 -17.36 -3.56
N VAL A 261 -9.09 -16.85 -2.78
CA VAL A 261 -10.24 -16.09 -3.31
C VAL A 261 -9.77 -14.78 -3.96
N ASN A 262 -8.87 -14.05 -3.30
CA ASN A 262 -8.31 -12.81 -3.85
C ASN A 262 -7.42 -13.05 -5.07
N SER A 263 -6.89 -14.27 -5.24
CA SER A 263 -6.03 -14.61 -6.38
C SER A 263 -6.75 -14.53 -7.71
N VAL A 264 -8.03 -14.89 -7.77
CA VAL A 264 -8.87 -14.79 -8.99
C VAL A 264 -8.86 -13.36 -9.52
N LYS A 265 -9.22 -12.40 -8.65
CA LYS A 265 -9.30 -10.99 -9.01
C LYS A 265 -7.95 -10.42 -9.46
N ARG A 266 -6.86 -10.83 -8.80
CA ARG A 266 -5.52 -10.30 -9.05
C ARG A 266 -4.83 -10.92 -10.28
N ILE A 267 -5.05 -12.21 -10.53
CA ILE A 267 -4.41 -12.92 -11.64
C ILE A 267 -5.28 -12.90 -12.88
N ASN A 268 -6.50 -13.40 -12.82
CA ASN A 268 -7.32 -13.58 -14.02
C ASN A 268 -7.94 -12.26 -14.49
N ASN A 269 -8.58 -11.51 -13.58
CA ASN A 269 -9.32 -10.31 -13.96
C ASN A 269 -8.41 -9.09 -14.20
N ASP A 270 -7.18 -9.09 -13.67
CA ASP A 270 -6.25 -7.99 -13.84
C ASP A 270 -5.02 -8.40 -14.68
N ALA A 271 -4.10 -9.22 -14.18
CA ALA A 271 -2.84 -9.50 -14.87
C ALA A 271 -3.03 -10.25 -16.20
N ALA A 272 -3.85 -11.29 -16.25
CA ALA A 272 -4.13 -12.04 -17.49
C ALA A 272 -4.90 -11.18 -18.50
N ALA A 273 -5.86 -10.37 -18.06
CA ALA A 273 -6.56 -9.44 -18.93
C ALA A 273 -5.62 -8.39 -19.55
N LYS A 274 -4.63 -7.89 -18.78
CA LYS A 274 -3.57 -7.01 -19.29
C LYS A 274 -2.67 -7.73 -20.30
N ALA A 275 -2.31 -8.99 -20.04
CA ALA A 275 -1.49 -9.79 -20.93
C ALA A 275 -2.14 -9.95 -22.32
N VAL A 276 -3.43 -10.28 -22.35
CA VAL A 276 -4.22 -10.35 -23.59
C VAL A 276 -4.21 -9.00 -24.31
N THR A 277 -4.39 -7.91 -23.58
CA THR A 277 -4.39 -6.56 -24.18
C THR A 277 -3.02 -6.21 -24.77
N TRP A 278 -1.93 -6.39 -24.03
CA TRP A 278 -0.57 -6.09 -24.49
C TRP A 278 -0.17 -6.92 -25.71
N ARG A 279 -0.53 -8.23 -25.74
CA ARG A 279 -0.26 -9.09 -26.89
C ARG A 279 -1.03 -8.67 -28.13
N ARG A 280 -2.25 -8.16 -27.98
CA ARG A 280 -3.06 -7.64 -29.07
C ARG A 280 -2.53 -6.32 -29.60
N GLU A 281 -2.12 -5.39 -28.71
CA GLU A 281 -1.74 -4.02 -29.05
C GLU A 281 -0.30 -3.94 -29.59
N LEU A 282 0.63 -4.72 -29.03
CA LEU A 282 2.06 -4.67 -29.39
C LEU A 282 2.51 -5.86 -30.26
N GLY A 283 1.68 -6.85 -30.41
CA GLY A 283 1.99 -8.07 -31.16
C GLY A 283 2.52 -9.21 -30.30
N ILE A 284 2.01 -10.42 -30.58
CA ILE A 284 2.24 -11.65 -29.80
C ILE A 284 3.73 -12.04 -29.71
N ASN A 285 4.51 -11.74 -30.74
CA ASN A 285 5.94 -12.05 -30.81
C ASN A 285 6.83 -10.92 -30.27
N GLN A 286 6.25 -9.77 -29.97
CA GLN A 286 6.97 -8.54 -29.59
C GLN A 286 6.92 -8.32 -28.07
N VAL A 287 5.98 -8.98 -27.37
CA VAL A 287 5.75 -8.76 -25.95
C VAL A 287 5.71 -10.07 -25.19
N VAL A 288 6.31 -10.07 -24.00
CA VAL A 288 6.29 -11.19 -23.04
C VAL A 288 5.65 -10.68 -21.74
N PRO A 289 4.31 -10.77 -21.61
CA PRO A 289 3.67 -10.38 -20.36
C PRO A 289 4.06 -11.30 -19.22
N VAL A 290 4.46 -10.72 -18.09
CA VAL A 290 4.94 -11.46 -16.92
C VAL A 290 4.11 -11.09 -15.69
N ALA A 291 3.74 -12.06 -14.88
CA ALA A 291 3.38 -11.87 -13.48
C ALA A 291 4.49 -12.38 -12.58
N LEU A 292 5.04 -11.50 -11.75
CA LEU A 292 5.85 -11.92 -10.61
C LEU A 292 4.93 -12.02 -9.39
N MET A 293 4.89 -13.20 -8.78
CA MET A 293 3.89 -13.55 -7.77
C MET A 293 4.52 -13.79 -6.40
N SER A 294 3.80 -13.42 -5.34
CA SER A 294 4.12 -13.76 -3.95
C SER A 294 2.83 -14.04 -3.16
N GLY A 295 2.86 -15.01 -2.27
CA GLY A 295 1.75 -15.33 -1.40
C GLY A 295 0.89 -16.51 -1.85
N VAL A 296 -0.43 -16.39 -1.68
CA VAL A 296 -1.38 -17.51 -1.81
C VAL A 296 -2.20 -17.38 -3.08
N PHE A 297 -2.07 -18.37 -3.97
CA PHE A 297 -2.82 -18.42 -5.23
C PHE A 297 -3.48 -19.79 -5.43
N LYS A 298 -4.65 -19.80 -6.07
CA LYS A 298 -5.31 -21.03 -6.49
C LYS A 298 -4.69 -21.53 -7.79
N VAL A 299 -4.25 -22.78 -7.81
CA VAL A 299 -3.55 -23.40 -8.97
C VAL A 299 -4.34 -23.27 -10.26
N ALA A 300 -5.64 -23.56 -10.24
CA ALA A 300 -6.49 -23.45 -11.44
C ALA A 300 -6.49 -22.03 -12.05
N ASN A 301 -6.40 -20.97 -11.22
CA ASN A 301 -6.35 -19.60 -11.71
C ASN A 301 -5.01 -19.29 -12.39
N LEU A 302 -3.91 -19.89 -11.90
CA LEU A 302 -2.59 -19.73 -12.50
C LEU A 302 -2.51 -20.45 -13.85
N VAL A 303 -3.06 -21.65 -13.95
CA VAL A 303 -3.14 -22.39 -15.23
C VAL A 303 -3.92 -21.57 -16.26
N GLN A 304 -5.11 -21.08 -15.92
CA GLN A 304 -5.90 -20.23 -16.81
C GLN A 304 -5.18 -18.95 -17.24
N ALA A 305 -4.46 -18.31 -16.32
CA ALA A 305 -3.71 -17.10 -16.64
C ALA A 305 -2.55 -17.39 -17.61
N GLN A 306 -1.87 -18.52 -17.44
CA GLN A 306 -0.83 -18.96 -18.36
C GLN A 306 -1.40 -19.28 -19.75
N GLU A 307 -2.54 -19.96 -19.84
CA GLU A 307 -3.28 -20.21 -21.07
C GLU A 307 -3.68 -18.92 -21.79
N ALA A 308 -4.02 -17.87 -21.03
CA ALA A 308 -4.28 -16.53 -21.57
C ALA A 308 -3.03 -15.79 -22.04
N GLY A 309 -1.85 -16.39 -21.92
CA GLY A 309 -0.57 -15.87 -22.43
C GLY A 309 0.23 -15.05 -21.40
N LEU A 310 -0.08 -15.17 -20.12
CA LEU A 310 0.71 -14.61 -19.04
C LEU A 310 1.83 -15.59 -18.64
N THR A 311 3.08 -15.13 -18.61
CA THR A 311 4.21 -15.92 -18.11
C THR A 311 4.31 -15.75 -16.60
N LEU A 312 4.41 -16.86 -15.87
CA LEU A 312 4.38 -16.88 -14.41
C LEU A 312 5.78 -17.04 -13.82
N PHE A 313 6.17 -16.13 -12.92
CA PHE A 313 7.37 -16.25 -12.10
C PHE A 313 7.04 -15.96 -10.63
N TRP A 314 7.92 -16.41 -9.74
CA TRP A 314 7.73 -16.29 -8.30
C TRP A 314 8.83 -15.47 -7.64
N ALA A 315 8.44 -14.64 -6.67
CA ALA A 315 9.38 -13.80 -5.92
C ALA A 315 10.39 -14.62 -5.09
N HIS A 316 10.04 -15.84 -4.68
CA HIS A 316 10.92 -16.74 -3.95
C HIS A 316 11.88 -17.53 -4.85
N ASP A 317 11.69 -17.50 -6.18
CA ASP A 317 12.53 -18.18 -7.16
C ASP A 317 12.78 -17.27 -8.37
N LEU A 318 13.68 -16.31 -8.22
CA LEU A 318 14.07 -15.40 -9.29
C LEU A 318 15.07 -16.03 -10.28
N ASP A 319 15.66 -17.18 -9.97
CA ASP A 319 16.65 -17.82 -10.85
C ASP A 319 16.00 -18.31 -12.14
N ARG A 320 14.74 -18.71 -12.12
CA ARG A 320 14.02 -19.02 -13.36
C ARG A 320 13.80 -17.79 -14.25
N LEU A 321 13.50 -16.63 -13.64
CA LEU A 321 13.43 -15.37 -14.38
C LEU A 321 14.80 -14.97 -14.92
N ARG A 322 15.88 -15.17 -14.13
CA ARG A 322 17.27 -14.96 -14.56
C ARG A 322 17.58 -15.79 -15.79
N THR A 323 17.37 -17.10 -15.73
CA THR A 323 17.62 -18.03 -16.83
C THR A 323 16.85 -17.62 -18.08
N PHE A 324 15.59 -17.24 -17.97
CA PHE A 324 14.81 -16.75 -19.11
C PHE A 324 15.42 -15.49 -19.73
N ILE A 325 15.78 -14.48 -18.93
CA ILE A 325 16.36 -13.23 -19.40
C ILE A 325 17.73 -13.47 -20.05
N GLU A 326 18.60 -14.27 -19.45
CA GLU A 326 19.94 -14.59 -19.99
C GLU A 326 19.85 -15.28 -21.34
N ASN A 327 18.90 -16.17 -21.50
CA ASN A 327 18.66 -16.86 -22.75
C ASN A 327 18.20 -15.91 -23.90
N THR A 328 17.75 -14.68 -23.57
CA THR A 328 17.45 -13.67 -24.59
C THR A 328 18.69 -12.97 -25.12
N ARG A 329 19.89 -13.18 -24.53
CA ARG A 329 21.17 -12.68 -25.02
C ARG A 329 21.71 -13.51 -26.20
N THR A 330 21.26 -14.77 -26.32
CA THR A 330 21.83 -15.74 -27.27
C THR A 330 21.10 -15.69 -28.60
N ILE A 331 21.08 -14.51 -29.27
CA ILE A 331 20.67 -14.43 -30.67
C ILE A 331 21.73 -13.62 -31.42
N ARG A 332 22.65 -14.34 -32.00
CA ARG A 332 23.44 -13.86 -33.12
C ARG A 332 22.62 -13.99 -34.40
#